data_7e5319255c71cb685b865da4246410fe
#
_entry.id   7e5319255c71cb685b865da4246410fe
#
_cell.length_a   1.000
_cell.length_b   1.000
_cell.length_c   1.000
_cell.angle_alpha   90.00
_cell.angle_beta   90.00
_cell.angle_gamma   90.00
#
_symmetry.space_group_name_H-M   'P 1'
#
loop_
_entity.id
_entity.type
_entity.pdbx_description
1 polymer ?
#
loop_
_entity_poly.entity_id
_entity_poly.type
_entity_poly.pdbx_seq_one_letter_code
_entity_poly.pdbx_strand_id
1 'polypeptide(L)'
;DMSFNISEVADYLGIEKLQDTGGDSISICCPYCGDRRGKNTICIRKDGKEKNVFQCFSCGRHGNMLDLYLDQKAGYVGVDRYKRAYADLRDALEKGHMDHTTKKRMEETDRKTEKTKTPVNVLDHTCRSLLRHLTLQTIDRLDLQRRMLTDAEIEAGLFRSVPSDPVGI
;
A
#
# COMPACT_ATOMS: atom_id res chain seq x y z
N ASP A 1 21.50 -16.72 -15.14
CA ASP A 1 20.24 -16.70 -14.36
C ASP A 1 20.47 -15.92 -13.08
N MET A 2 19.59 -14.96 -12.78
CA MET A 2 19.64 -14.23 -11.51
C MET A 2 19.05 -15.12 -10.41
N SER A 3 19.71 -15.15 -9.25
CA SER A 3 19.29 -16.00 -8.12
C SER A 3 18.03 -15.51 -7.39
N PHE A 4 17.54 -14.31 -7.69
CA PHE A 4 16.38 -13.67 -7.08
C PHE A 4 15.65 -12.77 -8.09
N ASN A 5 14.41 -12.41 -7.78
CA ASN A 5 13.54 -11.60 -8.65
C ASN A 5 13.10 -10.31 -7.96
N ILE A 6 12.48 -9.40 -8.73
CA ILE A 6 12.04 -8.08 -8.22
C ILE A 6 10.99 -8.16 -7.12
N SER A 7 10.20 -9.24 -7.04
CA SER A 7 9.21 -9.44 -5.99
C SER A 7 9.89 -9.69 -4.64
N GLU A 8 10.98 -10.46 -4.63
CA GLU A 8 11.80 -10.71 -3.43
C GLU A 8 12.52 -9.45 -2.97
N VAL A 9 12.98 -8.63 -3.94
CA VAL A 9 13.57 -7.31 -3.64
C VAL A 9 12.54 -6.36 -3.02
N ALA A 10 11.30 -6.34 -3.51
CA ALA A 10 10.23 -5.55 -2.94
C ALA A 10 9.88 -6.00 -1.50
N ASP A 11 9.85 -7.30 -1.24
CA ASP A 11 9.66 -7.87 0.10
C ASP A 11 10.80 -7.47 1.05
N TYR A 12 12.04 -7.58 0.60
CA TYR A 12 13.20 -7.17 1.38
C TYR A 12 13.20 -5.68 1.73
N LEU A 13 12.72 -4.83 0.82
CA LEU A 13 12.57 -3.39 1.04
C LEU A 13 11.33 -3.03 1.89
N GLY A 14 10.49 -4.00 2.26
CA GLY A 14 9.25 -3.78 2.99
C GLY A 14 8.18 -3.05 2.19
N ILE A 15 8.23 -3.13 0.85
CA ILE A 15 7.26 -2.49 -0.04
C ILE A 15 5.96 -3.31 -0.03
N GLU A 16 4.87 -2.67 0.34
CA GLU A 16 3.56 -3.31 0.43
C GLU A 16 3.04 -3.76 -0.93
N LYS A 17 2.68 -5.02 -1.04
CA LYS A 17 1.99 -5.59 -2.20
C LYS A 17 0.48 -5.37 -2.04
N LEU A 18 -0.12 -4.70 -3.03
CA LEU A 18 -1.54 -4.30 -2.99
C LEU A 18 -2.45 -5.37 -3.59
N GLN A 19 -2.02 -5.97 -4.69
CA GLN A 19 -2.76 -7.00 -5.40
C GLN A 19 -1.79 -7.98 -6.03
N ASP A 20 -1.87 -9.24 -5.62
CA ASP A 20 -1.20 -10.36 -6.27
C ASP A 20 -2.26 -11.11 -7.08
N THR A 21 -2.16 -11.00 -8.38
CA THR A 21 -3.05 -11.70 -9.33
C THR A 21 -2.57 -13.12 -9.62
N GLY A 22 -1.55 -13.61 -8.90
CA GLY A 22 -0.95 -14.93 -9.11
C GLY A 22 -0.21 -15.06 -10.43
N GLY A 23 0.10 -13.94 -11.07
CA GLY A 23 0.75 -13.86 -12.37
C GLY A 23 2.17 -13.30 -12.29
N ASP A 24 2.73 -13.08 -13.47
CA ASP A 24 4.08 -12.53 -13.62
C ASP A 24 4.20 -11.03 -13.28
N SER A 25 3.08 -10.39 -12.90
CA SER A 25 3.01 -8.98 -12.54
C SER A 25 2.21 -8.75 -11.26
N ILE A 26 2.74 -7.92 -10.37
CA ILE A 26 2.18 -7.63 -9.04
C ILE A 26 2.05 -6.11 -8.88
N SER A 27 0.91 -5.64 -8.36
CA SER A 27 0.73 -4.24 -8.00
C SER A 27 1.29 -3.98 -6.60
N ILE A 28 2.10 -2.93 -6.47
CA ILE A 28 2.75 -2.54 -5.21
C ILE A 28 2.45 -1.08 -4.85
N CYS A 29 2.58 -0.73 -3.57
CA CYS A 29 2.64 0.65 -3.15
C CYS A 29 3.87 1.33 -3.77
N CYS A 30 3.70 2.51 -4.35
CA CYS A 30 4.84 3.19 -4.97
C CYS A 30 5.76 3.81 -3.91
N PRO A 31 7.03 3.40 -3.81
CA PRO A 31 7.95 3.95 -2.80
C PRO A 31 8.38 5.39 -3.09
N TYR A 32 8.04 5.93 -4.26
CA TYR A 32 8.42 7.28 -4.68
C TYR A 32 7.31 8.32 -4.48
N CYS A 33 6.05 7.95 -4.76
CA CYS A 33 4.93 8.88 -4.66
C CYS A 33 3.83 8.44 -3.69
N GLY A 34 3.99 7.28 -3.04
CA GLY A 34 3.04 6.75 -2.08
C GLY A 34 1.71 6.27 -2.69
N ASP A 35 1.61 6.14 -4.03
CA ASP A 35 0.36 5.71 -4.68
C ASP A 35 0.00 4.27 -4.28
N ARG A 36 -1.20 4.09 -3.73
CA ARG A 36 -1.76 2.82 -3.28
C ARG A 36 -2.92 2.33 -4.15
N ARG A 37 -3.19 2.98 -5.28
CA ARG A 37 -4.28 2.63 -6.21
C ARG A 37 -3.92 1.56 -7.23
N GLY A 38 -2.76 0.90 -7.04
CA GLY A 38 -2.27 -0.13 -7.96
C GLY A 38 -1.69 0.40 -9.27
N LYS A 39 -1.29 1.68 -9.30
CA LYS A 39 -0.65 2.30 -10.48
C LYS A 39 0.85 1.97 -10.60
N ASN A 40 1.46 1.41 -9.56
CA ASN A 40 2.82 0.90 -9.60
C ASN A 40 2.79 -0.62 -9.72
N THR A 41 3.41 -1.14 -10.76
CA THR A 41 3.43 -2.57 -11.06
C THR A 41 4.86 -3.05 -11.19
N ILE A 42 5.18 -4.16 -10.54
CA ILE A 42 6.40 -4.93 -10.79
C ILE A 42 6.09 -6.08 -11.75
N CYS A 43 6.97 -6.30 -12.72
CA CYS A 43 6.86 -7.37 -13.70
C CYS A 43 8.05 -8.32 -13.53
N ILE A 44 7.79 -9.55 -13.10
CA ILE A 44 8.81 -10.58 -12.89
C ILE A 44 9.18 -11.20 -14.24
N ARG A 45 8.16 -11.61 -15.02
CA ARG A 45 8.33 -12.23 -16.33
C ARG A 45 7.37 -11.61 -17.35
N LYS A 46 7.75 -11.67 -18.60
CA LYS A 46 6.88 -11.36 -19.73
C LYS A 46 7.26 -12.27 -20.91
N ASP A 47 6.26 -12.91 -21.50
CA ASP A 47 6.45 -13.83 -22.63
C ASP A 47 7.48 -14.94 -22.31
N GLY A 48 7.43 -15.49 -21.08
CA GLY A 48 8.34 -16.54 -20.59
C GLY A 48 9.78 -16.08 -20.28
N LYS A 49 10.09 -14.78 -20.46
CA LYS A 49 11.42 -14.21 -20.17
C LYS A 49 11.39 -13.39 -18.89
N GLU A 50 12.43 -13.51 -18.07
CA GLU A 50 12.63 -12.68 -16.90
C GLU A 50 12.79 -11.21 -17.29
N LYS A 51 12.07 -10.34 -16.63
CA LYS A 51 12.11 -8.88 -16.83
C LYS A 51 12.64 -8.14 -15.62
N ASN A 52 12.14 -8.47 -14.43
CA ASN A 52 12.52 -7.87 -13.16
C ASN A 52 12.54 -6.34 -13.20
N VAL A 53 11.45 -5.75 -13.70
CA VAL A 53 11.27 -4.30 -13.88
C VAL A 53 10.06 -3.80 -13.11
N PHE A 54 10.05 -2.51 -12.78
CA PHE A 54 8.91 -1.82 -12.21
C PHE A 54 8.54 -0.59 -13.04
N GLN A 55 7.26 -0.20 -12.97
CA GLN A 55 6.75 1.03 -13.56
C GLN A 55 5.58 1.57 -12.74
N CYS A 56 5.67 2.85 -12.36
CA CYS A 56 4.58 3.58 -11.74
C CYS A 56 3.92 4.53 -12.76
N PHE A 57 2.67 4.29 -13.09
CA PHE A 57 1.88 5.15 -14.01
C PHE A 57 1.38 6.44 -13.34
N SER A 58 1.56 6.60 -12.02
CA SER A 58 1.19 7.81 -11.30
C SER A 58 2.29 8.88 -11.34
N CYS A 59 3.54 8.50 -11.08
CA CYS A 59 4.68 9.42 -11.05
C CYS A 59 5.69 9.24 -12.19
N GLY A 60 5.48 8.25 -13.08
CA GLY A 60 6.34 7.99 -14.22
C GLY A 60 7.65 7.26 -13.90
N ARG A 61 7.95 6.98 -12.61
CA ARG A 61 9.15 6.24 -12.22
C ARG A 61 9.11 4.81 -12.75
N HIS A 62 10.22 4.38 -13.31
CA HIS A 62 10.42 3.04 -13.84
C HIS A 62 11.90 2.65 -13.73
N GLY A 63 12.18 1.35 -13.79
CA GLY A 63 13.54 0.83 -13.73
C GLY A 63 13.56 -0.68 -13.52
N ASN A 64 14.75 -1.22 -13.32
CA ASN A 64 14.95 -2.61 -12.96
C ASN A 64 15.01 -2.81 -11.42
N MET A 65 15.15 -4.05 -10.98
CA MET A 65 15.17 -4.38 -9.54
C MET A 65 16.37 -3.75 -8.80
N LEU A 66 17.51 -3.55 -9.46
CA LEU A 66 18.67 -2.91 -8.83
C LEU A 66 18.49 -1.40 -8.74
N ASP A 67 17.81 -0.77 -9.71
CA ASP A 67 17.43 0.64 -9.62
C ASP A 67 16.48 0.85 -8.43
N LEU A 68 15.49 -0.03 -8.26
CA LEU A 68 14.58 0.01 -7.12
C LEU A 68 15.33 -0.09 -5.78
N TYR A 69 16.29 -1.02 -5.69
CA TYR A 69 17.11 -1.19 -4.50
C TYR A 69 18.00 0.02 -4.21
N LEU A 70 18.72 0.50 -5.22
CA LEU A 70 19.64 1.63 -5.10
C LEU A 70 18.94 2.93 -4.69
N ASP A 71 17.74 3.17 -5.23
CA ASP A 71 16.95 4.35 -4.91
C ASP A 71 16.42 4.34 -3.47
N GLN A 72 16.20 3.15 -2.89
CA GLN A 72 15.69 3.01 -1.51
C GLN A 72 16.81 2.86 -0.47
N LYS A 73 18.02 2.51 -0.88
CA LYS A 73 19.17 2.33 0.01
C LYS A 73 20.24 3.39 -0.28
N ALA A 74 20.53 4.23 0.69
CA ALA A 74 21.62 5.20 0.60
C ALA A 74 23.00 4.51 0.65
N GLY A 75 24.02 5.13 0.03
CA GLY A 75 25.41 4.74 0.18
C GLY A 75 26.09 4.11 -1.03
N TYR A 76 25.35 3.84 -2.10
CA TYR A 76 25.94 3.30 -3.34
C TYR A 76 26.31 4.41 -4.32
N VAL A 77 27.57 4.78 -4.36
CA VAL A 77 28.12 5.80 -5.28
C VAL A 77 29.23 5.21 -6.14
N GLY A 78 29.42 5.76 -7.35
CA GLY A 78 30.49 5.40 -8.27
C GLY A 78 30.11 4.36 -9.31
N VAL A 79 31.11 3.98 -10.13
CA VAL A 79 30.93 3.14 -11.33
C VAL A 79 30.45 1.72 -10.99
N ASP A 80 30.90 1.18 -9.85
CA ASP A 80 30.58 -0.19 -9.42
C ASP A 80 29.33 -0.31 -8.55
N ARG A 81 28.50 0.74 -8.47
CA ARG A 81 27.32 0.76 -7.60
C ARG A 81 26.36 -0.42 -7.82
N TYR A 82 26.09 -0.78 -9.06
CA TYR A 82 25.22 -1.91 -9.41
C TYR A 82 25.82 -3.26 -8.99
N LYS A 83 27.14 -3.43 -9.19
CA LYS A 83 27.83 -4.67 -8.81
C LYS A 83 27.82 -4.89 -7.31
N ARG A 84 28.07 -3.81 -6.54
CA ARG A 84 28.00 -3.85 -5.07
C ARG A 84 26.59 -4.09 -4.59
N ALA A 85 25.60 -3.35 -5.12
CA ALA A 85 24.21 -3.52 -4.78
C ALA A 85 23.71 -4.95 -5.05
N TYR A 86 24.13 -5.56 -6.17
CA TYR A 86 23.80 -6.94 -6.48
C TYR A 86 24.40 -7.94 -5.47
N ALA A 87 25.67 -7.77 -5.10
CA ALA A 87 26.34 -8.63 -4.14
C ALA A 87 25.70 -8.53 -2.76
N ASP A 88 25.47 -7.31 -2.28
CA ASP A 88 24.84 -7.06 -0.96
C ASP A 88 23.40 -7.59 -0.90
N LEU A 89 22.64 -7.39 -1.99
CA LEU A 89 21.26 -7.87 -2.08
C LEU A 89 21.19 -9.41 -2.12
N ARG A 90 22.09 -10.05 -2.90
CA ARG A 90 22.19 -11.50 -2.91
C ARG A 90 22.50 -12.06 -1.53
N ASP A 91 23.53 -11.53 -0.87
CA ASP A 91 23.93 -11.98 0.46
C ASP A 91 22.85 -11.75 1.52
N ALA A 92 22.08 -10.66 1.39
CA ALA A 92 20.96 -10.36 2.29
C ALA A 92 19.78 -11.30 2.08
N LEU A 93 19.43 -11.62 0.83
CA LEU A 93 18.35 -12.53 0.50
C LEU A 93 18.69 -13.99 0.82
N GLU A 94 19.94 -14.43 0.59
CA GLU A 94 20.41 -15.77 0.97
C GLU A 94 20.35 -15.97 2.50
N LYS A 95 20.75 -14.96 3.28
CA LYS A 95 20.64 -14.98 4.75
C LYS A 95 19.17 -14.89 5.23
N GLY A 96 18.36 -14.07 4.57
CA GLY A 96 16.93 -13.91 4.89
C GLY A 96 16.08 -15.13 4.57
N HIS A 97 16.50 -15.98 3.64
CA HIS A 97 15.79 -17.24 3.35
C HIS A 97 15.83 -18.24 4.52
N MET A 98 16.83 -18.16 5.39
CA MET A 98 16.91 -18.99 6.62
C MET A 98 15.91 -18.51 7.69
N ASP A 99 15.56 -17.22 7.75
CA ASP A 99 14.63 -16.67 8.76
C ASP A 99 13.16 -16.69 8.31
N HIS A 100 12.87 -16.66 7.01
CA HIS A 100 11.52 -16.62 6.48
C HIS A 100 10.70 -17.92 6.66
N THR A 101 11.36 -19.08 6.75
CA THR A 101 10.68 -20.36 7.02
C THR A 101 10.08 -20.42 8.42
N THR A 102 10.71 -19.74 9.39
CA THR A 102 10.22 -19.68 10.77
C THR A 102 9.11 -18.64 10.93
N LYS A 103 9.22 -17.49 10.24
CA LYS A 103 8.25 -16.39 10.31
C LYS A 103 6.94 -16.73 9.58
N LYS A 104 7.01 -17.41 8.43
CA LYS A 104 5.82 -17.86 7.68
C LYS A 104 4.98 -18.88 8.47
N ARG A 105 5.61 -19.66 9.34
CA ARG A 105 4.92 -20.64 10.21
C ARG A 105 4.22 -19.95 11.41
N MET A 106 4.71 -18.79 11.86
CA MET A 106 4.05 -18.00 12.91
C MET A 106 2.92 -17.13 12.35
N GLU A 107 3.08 -16.55 11.15
CA GLU A 107 2.03 -15.73 10.53
C GLU A 107 0.84 -16.57 9.99
N GLU A 108 1.05 -17.85 9.68
CA GLU A 108 -0.02 -18.75 9.24
C GLU A 108 -0.93 -19.19 10.40
N THR A 109 -0.42 -19.12 11.65
CA THR A 109 -1.22 -19.33 12.86
C THR A 109 -2.07 -18.13 13.21
N ASP A 110 -1.60 -16.90 12.92
CA ASP A 110 -2.35 -15.66 13.21
C ASP A 110 -3.40 -15.30 12.12
N ARG A 111 -3.25 -15.81 10.90
CA ARG A 111 -4.25 -15.60 9.83
C ARG A 111 -5.50 -16.47 9.95
N LYS A 112 -5.50 -17.45 10.86
CA LYS A 112 -6.69 -18.25 11.20
C LYS A 112 -7.61 -17.63 12.25
N THR A 113 -7.26 -16.48 12.81
CA THR A 113 -8.27 -15.64 13.45
C THR A 113 -9.13 -15.04 12.35
N GLU A 114 -10.26 -15.70 12.09
CA GLU A 114 -11.37 -15.15 11.32
C GLU A 114 -11.47 -13.65 11.57
N LYS A 115 -11.38 -12.86 10.51
CA LYS A 115 -11.91 -11.49 10.51
C LYS A 115 -13.40 -11.64 10.77
N THR A 116 -13.79 -11.72 12.03
CA THR A 116 -15.18 -11.63 12.44
C THR A 116 -15.64 -10.26 11.98
N LYS A 117 -16.38 -10.26 10.85
CA LYS A 117 -17.04 -9.04 10.37
C LYS A 117 -17.87 -8.55 11.53
N THR A 118 -17.55 -7.37 12.03
CA THR A 118 -18.33 -6.73 13.10
C THR A 118 -19.81 -6.80 12.70
N PRO A 119 -20.68 -7.32 13.55
CA PRO A 119 -22.11 -7.41 13.24
C PRO A 119 -22.64 -6.06 12.80
N VAL A 120 -23.47 -6.04 11.76
CA VAL A 120 -24.00 -4.82 11.15
C VAL A 120 -24.69 -3.92 12.18
N ASN A 121 -25.38 -4.50 13.16
CA ASN A 121 -26.03 -3.76 14.26
C ASN A 121 -25.02 -3.04 15.16
N VAL A 122 -23.86 -3.62 15.44
CA VAL A 122 -22.80 -2.98 16.24
C VAL A 122 -22.18 -1.84 15.45
N LEU A 123 -21.93 -2.06 14.15
CA LEU A 123 -21.38 -1.04 13.27
C LEU A 123 -22.35 0.16 13.13
N ASP A 124 -23.66 -0.11 12.89
CA ASP A 124 -24.70 0.93 12.80
C ASP A 124 -24.82 1.73 14.10
N HIS A 125 -24.83 1.05 15.25
CA HIS A 125 -24.89 1.71 16.55
C HIS A 125 -23.67 2.62 16.78
N THR A 126 -22.47 2.15 16.45
CA THR A 126 -21.23 2.92 16.61
C THR A 126 -21.22 4.14 15.69
N CYS A 127 -21.60 3.98 14.42
CA CYS A 127 -21.72 5.09 13.48
C CYS A 127 -22.74 6.13 13.93
N ARG A 128 -23.92 5.70 14.39
CA ARG A 128 -24.95 6.61 14.91
C ARG A 128 -24.51 7.33 16.17
N SER A 129 -23.79 6.66 17.05
CA SER A 129 -23.20 7.27 18.25
C SER A 129 -22.21 8.37 17.87
N LEU A 130 -21.30 8.09 16.93
CA LEU A 130 -20.35 9.08 16.43
C LEU A 130 -21.06 10.28 15.80
N LEU A 131 -22.06 10.05 14.95
CA LEU A 131 -22.82 11.12 14.28
C LEU A 131 -23.57 12.05 15.26
N ARG A 132 -23.92 11.58 16.48
CA ARG A 132 -24.52 12.41 17.50
C ARG A 132 -23.55 13.42 18.11
N HIS A 133 -22.27 13.13 18.12
CA HIS A 133 -21.23 14.01 18.65
C HIS A 133 -20.70 15.02 17.61
N LEU A 134 -21.02 14.82 16.34
CA LEU A 134 -20.60 15.69 15.27
C LEU A 134 -21.73 16.67 14.89
N THR A 135 -21.38 17.92 14.61
CA THR A 135 -22.29 18.97 14.12
C THR A 135 -21.98 19.32 12.68
N LEU A 136 -22.99 19.72 11.93
CA LEU A 136 -22.78 20.25 10.59
C LEU A 136 -22.43 21.75 10.68
N GLN A 137 -21.23 22.11 10.21
CA GLN A 137 -20.78 23.50 10.18
C GLN A 137 -21.49 24.30 9.09
N THR A 138 -21.63 25.60 9.31
CA THR A 138 -22.32 26.51 8.38
C THR A 138 -21.71 26.50 6.98
N ILE A 139 -20.36 26.42 6.89
CA ILE A 139 -19.66 26.41 5.62
C ILE A 139 -19.98 25.15 4.79
N ASP A 140 -20.04 24.00 5.45
CA ASP A 140 -20.36 22.73 4.80
C ASP A 140 -21.84 22.67 4.41
N ARG A 141 -22.74 23.26 5.24
CA ARG A 141 -24.15 23.39 4.89
C ARG A 141 -24.35 24.23 3.64
N LEU A 142 -23.65 25.35 3.52
CA LEU A 142 -23.69 26.19 2.31
C LEU A 142 -23.17 25.47 1.07
N ASP A 143 -22.15 24.63 1.21
CA ASP A 143 -21.66 23.84 0.09
C ASP A 143 -22.69 22.77 -0.36
N LEU A 144 -23.37 22.13 0.58
CA LEU A 144 -24.46 21.19 0.27
C LEU A 144 -25.63 21.88 -0.44
N GLN A 145 -26.01 23.10 0.00
CA GLN A 145 -27.04 23.90 -0.67
C GLN A 145 -26.60 24.34 -2.08
N ARG A 146 -25.32 24.64 -2.31
CA ARG A 146 -24.80 24.90 -3.67
C ARG A 146 -24.92 23.69 -4.57
N ARG A 147 -24.89 22.47 -4.01
CA ARG A 147 -25.12 21.21 -4.72
C ARG A 147 -26.59 20.88 -4.89
N MET A 148 -27.49 21.86 -4.68
CA MET A 148 -28.92 21.76 -4.85
C MET A 148 -29.65 20.87 -3.81
N LEU A 149 -29.02 20.56 -2.66
CA LEU A 149 -29.73 19.89 -1.59
C LEU A 149 -30.57 20.91 -0.79
N THR A 150 -31.80 20.55 -0.49
CA THR A 150 -32.69 21.31 0.40
C THR A 150 -32.33 21.08 1.87
N ASP A 151 -32.70 22.01 2.75
CA ASP A 151 -32.46 21.85 4.18
C ASP A 151 -33.07 20.55 4.76
N ALA A 152 -34.25 20.17 4.25
CA ALA A 152 -34.88 18.92 4.66
C ALA A 152 -34.09 17.68 4.27
N GLU A 153 -33.48 17.68 3.07
CA GLU A 153 -32.63 16.58 2.60
C GLU A 153 -31.29 16.56 3.35
N ILE A 154 -30.74 17.71 3.70
CA ILE A 154 -29.52 17.83 4.51
C ILE A 154 -29.75 17.25 5.92
N GLU A 155 -30.87 17.55 6.54
CA GLU A 155 -31.24 17.01 7.86
C GLU A 155 -31.49 15.50 7.81
N ALA A 156 -32.27 15.04 6.82
CA ALA A 156 -32.57 13.62 6.62
C ALA A 156 -31.32 12.79 6.28
N GLY A 157 -30.37 13.36 5.55
CA GLY A 157 -29.13 12.70 5.11
C GLY A 157 -28.07 12.53 6.20
N LEU A 158 -28.31 13.03 7.42
CA LEU A 158 -27.39 12.95 8.56
C LEU A 158 -25.98 13.47 8.25
N PHE A 159 -25.85 14.46 7.39
CA PHE A 159 -24.57 15.09 7.08
C PHE A 159 -23.93 15.70 8.33
N ARG A 160 -22.63 15.55 8.48
CA ARG A 160 -21.84 16.09 9.60
C ARG A 160 -20.50 16.56 9.09
N SER A 161 -19.96 17.60 9.73
CA SER A 161 -18.62 18.09 9.43
C SER A 161 -17.57 17.28 10.17
N VAL A 162 -16.48 16.98 9.47
CA VAL A 162 -15.31 16.38 10.10
C VAL A 162 -14.50 17.50 10.75
N PRO A 163 -14.17 17.43 12.05
CA PRO A 163 -13.35 18.45 12.69
C PRO A 163 -11.96 18.49 12.05
N SER A 164 -11.40 19.70 11.93
CA SER A 164 -10.07 19.92 11.39
C SER A 164 -8.96 19.36 12.28
N ASP A 165 -9.27 19.13 13.54
CA ASP A 165 -8.37 18.44 14.50
C ASP A 165 -9.10 17.24 15.12
N PRO A 166 -8.79 16.00 14.69
CA PRO A 166 -9.45 14.79 15.14
C PRO A 166 -9.02 14.32 16.54
N VAL A 167 -8.05 14.98 17.19
CA VAL A 167 -7.47 14.54 18.48
C VAL A 167 -8.34 14.96 19.68
N GLY A 168 -9.41 15.73 19.46
CA GLY A 168 -10.26 16.31 20.51
C GLY A 168 -11.65 15.66 20.66
N ILE A 169 -11.86 14.43 20.13
CA ILE A 169 -13.15 13.71 20.28
C ILE A 169 -13.04 12.63 21.34
#